data_e9a341f868a7a8fd97c154d5c6d7e314
#
_entry.id   e9a341f868a7a8fd97c154d5c6d7e314
#
_cell.length_a   1.000
_cell.length_b   1.000
_cell.length_c   1.000
_cell.angle_alpha   90.00
_cell.angle_beta   90.00
_cell.angle_gamma   90.00
#
_symmetry.space_group_name_H-M   'P 1'
#
loop_
_entity.id
_entity.type
_entity.pdbx_description
1 polymer ?
#
loop_
_entity_poly.entity_id
_entity_poly.type
_entity_poly.pdbx_seq_one_letter_code
_entity_poly.pdbx_strand_id
1 'polypeptide(L)'
;MSSIWIAGQGLGQAEESIDYPRPDRLVKGNPKRLTQSAYQHPNMDCGIWQCEVGAWKIVFAENKQEFFQVIKGIVRLHDAQGQSFVEIKAGEAGIIPPGFVGTFEVIEAVKKYYVVVES
;
A
#
# COMPACT_ATOMS: atom_id res chain seq x y z
N MET A 1 -30.45 -0.22 5.42
CA MET A 1 -30.00 -0.75 4.13
C MET A 1 -28.59 -0.29 3.84
N SER A 2 -27.79 -1.18 3.33
CA SER A 2 -26.38 -0.87 3.02
C SER A 2 -26.25 -0.32 1.61
N SER A 3 -25.37 0.65 1.45
CA SER A 3 -25.04 1.21 0.15
C SER A 3 -23.74 0.61 -0.36
N ILE A 4 -23.59 0.54 -1.68
CA ILE A 4 -22.36 0.15 -2.31
C ILE A 4 -21.47 1.38 -2.43
N TRP A 5 -20.21 1.23 -2.03
CA TRP A 5 -19.22 2.29 -2.07
C TRP A 5 -18.33 2.11 -3.29
N ILE A 6 -17.95 3.20 -3.93
CA ILE A 6 -17.08 3.17 -5.10
C ILE A 6 -15.74 3.77 -4.72
N ALA A 7 -14.71 2.96 -4.76
CA ALA A 7 -13.35 3.44 -4.48
C ALA A 7 -12.84 4.28 -5.65
N GLY A 8 -12.24 5.42 -5.35
CA GLY A 8 -11.58 6.24 -6.35
C GLY A 8 -12.46 7.20 -7.12
N GLN A 9 -13.74 7.31 -6.76
CA GLN A 9 -14.66 8.21 -7.45
C GLN A 9 -14.75 9.60 -6.82
N GLY A 10 -14.07 9.83 -5.72
CA GLY A 10 -14.06 11.14 -5.09
C GLY A 10 -15.42 11.62 -4.62
N LEU A 11 -16.23 10.73 -4.11
CA LEU A 11 -17.61 11.04 -3.74
C LEU A 11 -17.79 11.66 -2.36
N GLY A 12 -16.75 12.25 -1.80
CA GLY A 12 -16.85 12.95 -0.52
C GLY A 12 -16.73 12.06 0.70
N GLN A 13 -16.63 10.74 0.54
CA GLN A 13 -16.38 9.83 1.65
C GLN A 13 -14.90 9.56 1.88
N ALA A 14 -14.05 9.90 0.93
CA ALA A 14 -12.62 9.65 1.05
C ALA A 14 -11.98 10.59 2.05
N GLU A 15 -11.28 10.02 3.02
CA GLU A 15 -10.36 10.77 3.87
C GLU A 15 -8.99 10.77 3.19
N GLU A 16 -8.45 11.95 2.97
CA GLU A 16 -7.13 12.10 2.36
C GLU A 16 -6.07 12.38 3.41
N SER A 17 -4.96 11.68 3.32
CA SER A 17 -3.81 11.96 4.16
C SER A 17 -2.53 11.86 3.35
N ILE A 18 -1.56 12.70 3.70
CA ILE A 18 -0.23 12.69 3.09
C ILE A 18 0.76 12.40 4.20
N ASP A 19 1.67 11.45 3.93
CA ASP A 19 2.74 11.16 4.86
C ASP A 19 4.01 10.74 4.12
N TYR A 20 5.05 10.46 4.89
CA TYR A 20 6.33 9.98 4.41
C TYR A 20 6.74 8.78 5.27
N PRO A 21 7.57 7.87 4.74
CA PRO A 21 8.07 6.78 5.56
C PRO A 21 8.84 7.31 6.76
N ARG A 22 8.82 6.56 7.85
CA ARG A 22 9.64 6.89 9.03
C ARG A 22 11.11 6.95 8.62
N PRO A 23 11.86 7.98 9.05
CA PRO A 23 13.28 8.12 8.67
C PRO A 23 14.11 6.90 8.99
N ASP A 24 13.84 6.21 10.10
CA ASP A 24 14.59 5.02 10.50
C ASP A 24 14.30 3.80 9.63
N ARG A 25 13.31 3.86 8.75
CA ARG A 25 12.96 2.78 7.83
C ARG A 25 13.36 3.08 6.39
N LEU A 26 13.77 4.30 6.08
CA LEU A 26 14.12 4.67 4.72
C LEU A 26 15.30 3.88 4.19
N VAL A 27 15.16 3.39 2.95
CA VAL A 27 16.20 2.69 2.21
C VAL A 27 16.65 3.55 1.03
N LYS A 28 15.72 4.23 0.37
CA LYS A 28 15.99 4.99 -0.84
C LYS A 28 15.00 6.12 -0.98
N GLY A 29 15.52 7.35 -1.19
CA GLY A 29 14.68 8.53 -1.38
C GLY A 29 13.91 8.91 -0.11
N ASN A 30 12.91 9.72 -0.29
CA ASN A 30 11.94 10.06 0.75
C ASN A 30 10.58 10.26 0.08
N PRO A 31 9.94 9.16 -0.35
CA PRO A 31 8.76 9.26 -1.19
C PRO A 31 7.54 9.76 -0.43
N LYS A 32 6.86 10.72 -1.02
CA LYS A 32 5.58 11.19 -0.52
C LYS A 32 4.51 10.15 -0.82
N ARG A 33 3.67 9.85 0.18
CA ARG A 33 2.57 8.91 0.06
C ARG A 33 1.25 9.63 0.26
N LEU A 34 0.30 9.34 -0.62
CA LEU A 34 -1.07 9.88 -0.52
C LEU A 34 -2.02 8.71 -0.33
N THR A 35 -2.78 8.75 0.74
CA THR A 35 -3.80 7.75 1.04
C THR A 35 -5.18 8.39 0.93
N GLN A 36 -6.05 7.78 0.12
CA GLN A 36 -7.45 8.19 -0.01
C GLN A 36 -8.31 7.03 0.47
N SER A 37 -8.64 7.04 1.76
CA SER A 37 -9.45 5.98 2.36
C SER A 37 -10.91 6.16 1.95
N ALA A 38 -11.43 5.19 1.22
CA ALA A 38 -12.80 5.23 0.72
C ALA A 38 -13.79 4.57 1.66
N TYR A 39 -13.35 3.60 2.44
CA TYR A 39 -14.21 2.83 3.32
C TYR A 39 -13.40 2.34 4.52
N GLN A 40 -13.90 2.60 5.71
CA GLN A 40 -13.28 2.14 6.96
C GLN A 40 -14.30 1.35 7.76
N HIS A 41 -13.84 0.26 8.32
CA HIS A 41 -14.60 -0.59 9.20
C HIS A 41 -13.66 -0.99 10.35
N PRO A 42 -14.14 -1.41 11.50
CA PRO A 42 -13.22 -1.74 12.61
C PRO A 42 -12.04 -2.62 12.24
N ASN A 43 -12.20 -3.55 11.30
CA ASN A 43 -11.14 -4.49 10.92
C ASN A 43 -10.62 -4.28 9.50
N MET A 44 -11.14 -3.31 8.76
CA MET A 44 -10.80 -3.15 7.35
C MET A 44 -10.72 -1.70 6.95
N ASP A 45 -9.73 -1.36 6.14
CA ASP A 45 -9.59 -0.07 5.50
C ASP A 45 -9.27 -0.31 4.04
N CYS A 46 -9.97 0.37 3.13
CA CYS A 46 -9.69 0.23 1.71
C CYS A 46 -9.88 1.55 0.99
N GLY A 47 -9.20 1.68 -0.15
CA GLY A 47 -9.24 2.89 -0.94
C GLY A 47 -8.17 2.90 -2.01
N ILE A 48 -7.62 4.09 -2.26
CA ILE A 48 -6.55 4.31 -3.24
C ILE A 48 -5.33 4.89 -2.54
N TRP A 49 -4.17 4.39 -2.94
CA TRP A 49 -2.88 4.83 -2.41
C TRP A 49 -1.96 5.17 -3.57
N GLN A 50 -1.25 6.29 -3.44
CA GLN A 50 -0.26 6.73 -4.41
C GLN A 50 1.05 6.99 -3.72
N CYS A 51 2.16 6.73 -4.43
CA CYS A 51 3.48 6.93 -3.85
C CYS A 51 4.51 7.25 -4.92
N GLU A 52 5.39 8.20 -4.58
CA GLU A 52 6.55 8.53 -5.41
C GLU A 52 7.60 7.43 -5.36
N VAL A 53 8.56 7.48 -6.28
CA VAL A 53 9.69 6.54 -6.33
C VAL A 53 10.50 6.61 -5.03
N GLY A 54 10.83 5.46 -4.49
CA GLY A 54 11.58 5.32 -3.26
C GLY A 54 11.44 3.94 -2.66
N ALA A 55 12.06 3.72 -1.49
CA ALA A 55 11.99 2.42 -0.83
C ALA A 55 12.10 2.56 0.69
N TRP A 56 11.43 1.70 1.41
CA TRP A 56 11.48 1.66 2.86
C TRP A 56 11.16 0.28 3.39
N LYS A 57 11.64 0.01 4.60
CA LYS A 57 11.37 -1.26 5.28
C LYS A 57 9.95 -1.28 5.82
N ILE A 58 9.29 -2.41 5.65
CA ILE A 58 7.96 -2.64 6.22
C ILE A 58 7.98 -3.84 7.16
N VAL A 59 7.21 -3.72 8.22
CA VAL A 59 7.01 -4.78 9.21
C VAL A 59 5.52 -4.88 9.48
N PHE A 60 4.91 -5.95 9.00
CA PHE A 60 3.49 -6.19 9.25
C PHE A 60 3.31 -6.96 10.53
N ALA A 61 2.37 -6.52 11.35
CA ALA A 61 1.97 -7.28 12.54
C ALA A 61 1.37 -8.63 12.15
N GLU A 62 1.37 -9.56 13.09
CA GLU A 62 0.85 -10.91 12.82
C GLU A 62 -0.65 -10.95 12.53
N ASN A 63 -1.37 -9.88 12.83
CA ASN A 63 -2.80 -9.76 12.56
C ASN A 63 -3.13 -8.81 11.42
N LYS A 64 -2.12 -8.35 10.67
CA LYS A 64 -2.30 -7.39 9.60
C LYS A 64 -1.90 -7.98 8.27
N GLN A 65 -2.74 -7.82 7.26
CA GLN A 65 -2.46 -8.24 5.89
C GLN A 65 -3.05 -7.24 4.92
N GLU A 66 -2.53 -7.21 3.72
CA GLU A 66 -2.99 -6.29 2.69
C GLU A 66 -3.10 -6.99 1.35
N PHE A 67 -4.24 -6.78 0.68
CA PHE A 67 -4.39 -7.07 -0.75
C PHE A 67 -4.33 -5.74 -1.48
N PHE A 68 -3.60 -5.68 -2.60
CA PHE A 68 -3.60 -4.48 -3.43
C PHE A 68 -3.54 -4.84 -4.90
N GLN A 69 -4.10 -3.97 -5.74
CA GLN A 69 -4.00 -4.09 -7.19
C GLN A 69 -3.38 -2.82 -7.74
N VAL A 70 -2.31 -2.98 -8.52
CA VAL A 70 -1.63 -1.85 -9.13
C VAL A 70 -2.43 -1.36 -10.33
N ILE A 71 -2.77 -0.07 -10.31
CA ILE A 71 -3.46 0.61 -11.41
C ILE A 71 -2.43 1.18 -12.37
N LYS A 72 -1.34 1.75 -11.81
CA LYS A 72 -0.31 2.46 -12.55
C LYS A 72 1.00 2.34 -11.80
N GLY A 73 2.10 2.17 -12.53
CA GLY A 73 3.43 2.12 -11.93
C GLY A 73 3.91 0.70 -11.67
N ILE A 74 5.03 0.61 -10.96
CA ILE A 74 5.71 -0.66 -10.68
C ILE A 74 6.22 -0.64 -9.25
N VAL A 75 5.97 -1.72 -8.50
CA VAL A 75 6.53 -1.90 -7.16
C VAL A 75 7.25 -3.22 -7.06
N ARG A 76 8.18 -3.32 -6.13
CA ARG A 76 8.88 -4.55 -5.76
C ARG A 76 8.80 -4.76 -4.27
N LEU A 77 8.49 -5.98 -3.87
CA LEU A 77 8.53 -6.39 -2.47
C LEU A 77 9.74 -7.31 -2.30
N HIS A 78 10.71 -6.84 -1.54
CA HIS A 78 11.95 -7.58 -1.28
C HIS A 78 11.84 -8.34 0.03
N ASP A 79 12.44 -9.53 0.10
CA ASP A 79 12.52 -10.27 1.36
C ASP A 79 13.43 -9.54 2.36
N ALA A 80 13.40 -9.99 3.61
CA ALA A 80 14.14 -9.31 4.69
C ALA A 80 15.66 -9.35 4.46
N GLN A 81 16.17 -10.36 3.74
CA GLN A 81 17.58 -10.51 3.44
C GLN A 81 18.00 -9.77 2.17
N GLY A 82 17.04 -9.26 1.40
CA GLY A 82 17.32 -8.58 0.14
C GLY A 82 17.82 -9.50 -0.97
N GLN A 83 17.56 -10.80 -0.88
CA GLN A 83 18.07 -11.78 -1.84
C GLN A 83 17.10 -12.05 -2.98
N SER A 84 15.83 -11.78 -2.79
CA SER A 84 14.81 -11.97 -3.82
C SER A 84 13.72 -10.93 -3.69
N PHE A 85 12.99 -10.73 -4.79
CA PHE A 85 11.87 -9.82 -4.77
C PHE A 85 10.76 -10.32 -5.71
N VAL A 86 9.56 -9.82 -5.47
CA VAL A 86 8.41 -9.99 -6.36
C VAL A 86 8.09 -8.63 -6.94
N GLU A 87 7.97 -8.56 -8.26
CA GLU A 87 7.59 -7.32 -8.95
C GLU A 87 6.12 -7.36 -9.30
N ILE A 88 5.42 -6.27 -9.04
CA ILE A 88 3.99 -6.12 -9.33
C ILE A 88 3.80 -4.84 -10.12
N LYS A 89 3.19 -4.97 -11.29
CA LYS A 89 2.99 -3.84 -12.22
C LYS A 89 1.52 -3.67 -12.56
N ALA A 90 1.21 -2.63 -13.32
CA ALA A 90 -0.17 -2.27 -13.65
C ALA A 90 -0.99 -3.47 -14.11
N GLY A 91 -2.16 -3.64 -13.54
CA GLY A 91 -3.07 -4.76 -13.81
C GLY A 91 -2.85 -5.97 -12.93
N GLU A 92 -1.71 -6.05 -12.24
CA GLU A 92 -1.39 -7.17 -11.35
C GLU A 92 -1.74 -6.84 -9.91
N ALA A 93 -1.98 -7.88 -9.14
CA ALA A 93 -2.31 -7.74 -7.72
C ALA A 93 -1.29 -8.48 -6.86
N GLY A 94 -1.11 -7.98 -5.63
CA GLY A 94 -0.22 -8.59 -4.67
C GLY A 94 -0.89 -8.74 -3.31
N ILE A 95 -0.34 -9.63 -2.51
CA ILE A 95 -0.78 -9.85 -1.14
C ILE A 95 0.44 -9.74 -0.24
N ILE A 96 0.35 -8.87 0.77
CA ILE A 96 1.35 -8.80 1.83
C ILE A 96 0.76 -9.57 3.01
N PRO A 97 1.35 -10.73 3.35
CA PRO A 97 0.78 -11.60 4.37
C PRO A 97 1.02 -11.09 5.80
N PRO A 98 0.29 -11.62 6.78
CA PRO A 98 0.55 -11.27 8.17
C PRO A 98 1.99 -11.58 8.57
N GLY A 99 2.59 -10.69 9.36
CA GLY A 99 3.94 -10.88 9.85
C GLY A 99 5.04 -10.65 8.81
N PHE A 100 4.73 -10.16 7.63
CA PHE A 100 5.73 -9.93 6.60
C PHE A 100 6.75 -8.88 7.04
N VAL A 101 8.02 -9.18 6.84
CA VAL A 101 9.13 -8.25 7.06
C VAL A 101 9.96 -8.18 5.78
N GLY A 102 10.15 -6.99 5.27
CA GLY A 102 10.92 -6.80 4.05
C GLY A 102 10.99 -5.35 3.63
N THR A 103 11.23 -5.10 2.36
CA THR A 103 11.33 -3.75 1.80
C THR A 103 10.28 -3.56 0.71
N PHE A 104 9.53 -2.48 0.82
CA PHE A 104 8.62 -2.03 -0.23
C PHE A 104 9.35 -1.00 -1.07
N GLU A 105 9.48 -1.28 -2.36
CA GLU A 105 10.15 -0.38 -3.28
C GLU A 105 9.22 0.05 -4.40
N VAL A 106 9.13 1.37 -4.62
CA VAL A 106 8.41 1.94 -5.75
C VAL A 106 9.44 2.23 -6.84
N ILE A 107 9.38 1.45 -7.92
CA ILE A 107 10.29 1.59 -9.06
C ILE A 107 9.81 2.69 -9.99
N GLU A 108 8.51 2.77 -10.20
CA GLU A 108 7.84 3.79 -11.00
C GLU A 108 6.66 4.27 -10.18
N ALA A 109 6.45 5.58 -10.11
CA ALA A 109 5.41 6.17 -9.27
C ALA A 109 4.11 5.37 -9.39
N VAL A 110 3.57 4.94 -8.26
CA VAL A 110 2.53 3.93 -8.21
C VAL A 110 1.19 4.53 -7.78
N LYS A 111 0.13 3.99 -8.36
CA LYS A 111 -1.24 4.16 -7.90
C LYS A 111 -1.85 2.78 -7.79
N LYS A 112 -2.44 2.47 -6.64
CA LYS A 112 -3.04 1.15 -6.39
C LYS A 112 -4.33 1.25 -5.61
N TYR A 113 -5.22 0.29 -5.83
CA TYR A 113 -6.29 -0.01 -4.87
C TYR A 113 -5.70 -0.85 -3.75
N TYR A 114 -6.15 -0.61 -2.52
CA TYR A 114 -5.70 -1.40 -1.38
C TYR A 114 -6.86 -1.82 -0.49
N VAL A 115 -6.68 -2.96 0.13
CA VAL A 115 -7.55 -3.45 1.21
C VAL A 115 -6.64 -3.93 2.32
N VAL A 116 -6.69 -3.26 3.47
CA VAL A 116 -5.93 -3.65 4.65
C VAL A 116 -6.89 -4.23 5.66
N VAL A 117 -6.56 -5.40 6.17
CA VAL A 117 -7.34 -6.09 7.20
C VAL A 117 -6.49 -6.30 8.43
N GLU A 118 -7.02 -5.90 9.57
CA GLU A 118 -6.40 -6.16 10.88
C GLU A 118 -7.41 -6.86 11.78
N SER A 119 -7.14 -8.08 12.11
CA SER A 119 -8.06 -8.89 12.92
C SER A 119 -7.80 -8.81 14.43
#